data_40b0fa1795ac5ba3e3bff945679a5917
#
_entry.id   40b0fa1795ac5ba3e3bff945679a5917
#
_cell.length_a   1.000
_cell.length_b   1.000
_cell.length_c   1.000
_cell.angle_alpha   90.00
_cell.angle_beta   90.00
_cell.angle_gamma   90.00
#
_symmetry.space_group_name_H-M   'P 1'
#
loop_
_entity.id
_entity.type
_entity.pdbx_description
1 polymer ?
#
loop_
_entity_poly.entity_id
_entity_poly.type
_entity_poly.pdbx_seq_one_letter_code
_entity_poly.pdbx_strand_id
1 'polypeptide(L)'
;MFSRSFFADPENLSAAELATMFHIYFLGSSEGLIFDVPRDSYPVTLWHPLSQLLTHLGAEVRTGTKVSQVDRDPEGFTVHTGTERLEADAVILAADVNGLRRLITASPTLGDEKWRSAVAALPTAPPFLVSRLWLDRPARPDRAAFLGTSGFPLLDNISVLELFEDEARSWHARTGGSVIELHAYALPENPDQHRVIEDLKTQMRTVYPELTNTQIQHEEHILAADCPLFAPGGFTRRPTVTTPDPDLVLAGDLVRIDLPVALMERAATTGFAAANAVLARWGIQGHPLWSVTNGGRSPLLRRAARRSAS
;
A
#
# COMPACT_ATOMS: atom_id res chain seq x y z
N MET A 1 -6.11 -16.21 -4.29
CA MET A 1 -5.44 -15.55 -3.17
C MET A 1 -4.37 -14.57 -3.63
N PHE A 2 -3.18 -14.99 -4.12
CA PHE A 2 -2.04 -14.06 -4.36
C PHE A 2 -2.32 -12.90 -5.34
N SER A 3 -3.07 -13.10 -6.40
CA SER A 3 -3.43 -12.01 -7.32
C SER A 3 -4.30 -10.95 -6.65
N ARG A 4 -5.24 -11.37 -5.83
CA ARG A 4 -6.14 -10.46 -5.11
C ARG A 4 -5.44 -9.66 -4.01
N SER A 5 -4.27 -10.13 -3.52
CA SER A 5 -3.43 -9.32 -2.62
C SER A 5 -2.91 -8.02 -3.26
N PHE A 6 -3.01 -7.90 -4.60
CA PHE A 6 -2.79 -6.63 -5.33
C PHE A 6 -4.11 -5.97 -5.75
N PHE A 7 -5.20 -6.29 -5.09
CA PHE A 7 -6.54 -5.73 -5.32
C PHE A 7 -7.05 -5.93 -6.76
N ALA A 8 -6.59 -6.97 -7.47
CA ALA A 8 -6.98 -7.23 -8.85
C ALA A 8 -7.23 -8.72 -9.10
N ASP A 9 -8.16 -9.00 -10.01
CA ASP A 9 -8.34 -10.35 -10.55
C ASP A 9 -7.12 -10.77 -11.39
N PRO A 10 -6.83 -12.08 -11.50
CA PRO A 10 -5.64 -12.60 -12.19
C PRO A 10 -5.45 -12.06 -13.61
N GLU A 11 -6.56 -11.85 -14.31
CA GLU A 11 -6.59 -11.39 -15.70
C GLU A 11 -6.12 -9.94 -15.85
N ASN A 12 -6.27 -9.15 -14.78
CA ASN A 12 -5.95 -7.73 -14.75
C ASN A 12 -4.61 -7.43 -14.06
N LEU A 13 -3.93 -8.47 -13.55
CA LEU A 13 -2.67 -8.32 -12.83
C LEU A 13 -1.48 -8.68 -13.70
N SER A 14 -0.42 -7.86 -13.64
CA SER A 14 0.87 -8.17 -14.27
C SER A 14 1.51 -9.41 -13.64
N ALA A 15 1.80 -10.41 -14.46
CA ALA A 15 2.52 -11.61 -14.03
C ALA A 15 3.95 -11.26 -13.53
N ALA A 16 4.57 -10.20 -14.04
CA ALA A 16 5.87 -9.73 -13.57
C ALA A 16 5.81 -9.17 -12.14
N GLU A 17 4.75 -8.42 -11.79
CA GLU A 17 4.52 -7.95 -10.42
C GLU A 17 4.29 -9.13 -9.46
N LEU A 18 3.48 -10.09 -9.87
CA LEU A 18 3.26 -11.32 -9.09
C LEU A 18 4.56 -12.09 -8.89
N ALA A 19 5.37 -12.24 -9.94
CA ALA A 19 6.68 -12.92 -9.86
C ALA A 19 7.65 -12.17 -8.94
N THR A 20 7.63 -10.83 -8.92
CA THR A 20 8.43 -10.02 -7.99
C THR A 20 8.02 -10.27 -6.55
N MET A 21 6.73 -10.32 -6.26
CA MET A 21 6.22 -10.67 -4.91
C MET A 21 6.64 -12.08 -4.49
N PHE A 22 6.52 -13.07 -5.39
CA PHE A 22 7.00 -14.41 -5.11
C PHE A 22 8.51 -14.47 -4.87
N HIS A 23 9.28 -13.67 -5.61
CA HIS A 23 10.71 -13.57 -5.41
C HIS A 23 11.06 -13.05 -4.02
N ILE A 24 10.40 -11.98 -3.58
CA ILE A 24 10.64 -11.37 -2.26
C ILE A 24 10.26 -12.35 -1.15
N TYR A 25 9.03 -12.85 -1.17
CA TYR A 25 8.47 -13.61 -0.05
C TYR A 25 8.99 -15.04 0.03
N PHE A 26 9.29 -15.69 -1.09
CA PHE A 26 9.62 -17.14 -1.09
C PHE A 26 11.05 -17.44 -1.52
N LEU A 27 11.66 -16.61 -2.36
CA LEU A 27 12.99 -16.89 -2.91
C LEU A 27 14.07 -15.97 -2.35
N GLY A 28 13.72 -14.78 -1.93
CA GLY A 28 14.63 -13.78 -1.37
C GLY A 28 14.78 -13.84 0.14
N SER A 29 13.84 -14.47 0.85
CA SER A 29 13.86 -14.66 2.30
C SER A 29 14.00 -16.14 2.66
N SER A 30 14.80 -16.45 3.69
CA SER A 30 14.89 -17.80 4.27
C SER A 30 13.67 -18.14 5.16
N GLU A 31 12.95 -17.11 5.61
CA GLU A 31 11.82 -17.21 6.56
C GLU A 31 10.46 -17.07 5.88
N GLY A 32 10.40 -17.05 4.57
CA GLY A 32 9.25 -16.71 3.76
C GLY A 32 7.89 -17.05 4.36
N LEU A 33 6.93 -16.12 4.29
CA LEU A 33 5.60 -16.16 4.92
C LEU A 33 5.57 -16.05 6.45
N ILE A 34 6.68 -15.81 7.12
CA ILE A 34 6.70 -15.39 8.53
C ILE A 34 6.72 -13.85 8.51
N PHE A 35 5.71 -13.25 9.11
CA PHE A 35 5.56 -11.80 9.17
C PHE A 35 5.59 -11.33 10.61
N ASP A 36 6.46 -10.38 10.91
CA ASP A 36 6.35 -9.58 12.11
C ASP A 36 5.23 -8.56 11.92
N VAL A 37 4.34 -8.47 12.87
CA VAL A 37 3.24 -7.50 12.88
C VAL A 37 3.30 -6.65 14.15
N PRO A 38 2.95 -5.36 14.09
CA PRO A 38 2.89 -4.53 15.28
C PRO A 38 1.81 -5.06 16.24
N ARG A 39 2.07 -4.96 17.54
CA ARG A 39 1.11 -5.38 18.58
C ARG A 39 0.01 -4.35 18.82
N ASP A 40 0.28 -3.09 18.52
CA ASP A 40 -0.67 -1.98 18.55
C ASP A 40 -0.88 -1.40 17.15
N SER A 41 -1.86 -0.51 17.01
CA SER A 41 -2.17 0.13 15.74
C SER A 41 -0.97 0.89 15.15
N TYR A 42 -0.88 1.00 13.83
CA TYR A 42 0.19 1.74 13.14
C TYR A 42 0.36 3.19 13.62
N PRO A 43 -0.69 3.96 13.94
CA PRO A 43 -0.52 5.27 14.57
C PRO A 43 0.33 5.24 15.82
N VAL A 44 0.11 4.27 16.71
CA VAL A 44 0.81 4.16 18.01
C VAL A 44 2.22 3.63 17.83
N THR A 45 2.41 2.61 17.00
CA THR A 45 3.71 1.91 16.90
C THR A 45 4.67 2.54 15.89
N LEU A 46 4.18 3.26 14.90
CA LEU A 46 5.00 3.79 13.81
C LEU A 46 4.81 5.28 13.58
N TRP A 47 3.59 5.74 13.29
CA TRP A 47 3.39 7.10 12.78
C TRP A 47 3.61 8.18 13.83
N HIS A 48 3.12 8.03 15.06
CA HIS A 48 3.34 9.01 16.12
C HIS A 48 4.82 9.07 16.54
N PRO A 49 5.52 7.95 16.81
CA PRO A 49 6.96 7.99 17.10
C PRO A 49 7.78 8.59 15.96
N LEU A 50 7.47 8.26 14.71
CA LEU A 50 8.15 8.82 13.54
C LEU A 50 7.91 10.34 13.42
N SER A 51 6.68 10.80 13.60
CA SER A 51 6.33 12.21 13.57
C SER A 51 7.06 12.99 14.68
N GLN A 52 7.15 12.43 15.88
CA GLN A 52 7.90 13.03 16.99
C GLN A 52 9.39 13.13 16.67
N LEU A 53 9.99 12.08 16.10
CA LEU A 53 11.39 12.09 15.67
C LEU A 53 11.63 13.17 14.60
N LEU A 54 10.78 13.23 13.58
CA LEU A 54 10.88 14.23 12.50
C LEU A 54 10.80 15.66 13.07
N THR A 55 9.86 15.91 13.96
CA THR A 55 9.73 17.22 14.63
C THR A 55 10.96 17.55 15.47
N HIS A 56 11.52 16.57 16.20
CA HIS A 56 12.77 16.77 16.97
C HIS A 56 13.96 17.09 16.04
N LEU A 57 13.97 16.54 14.83
CA LEU A 57 14.99 16.83 13.81
C LEU A 57 14.74 18.14 13.04
N GLY A 58 13.70 18.90 13.39
CA GLY A 58 13.39 20.20 12.80
C GLY A 58 12.44 20.15 11.61
N ALA A 59 11.88 18.99 11.29
CA ALA A 59 10.84 18.88 10.26
C ALA A 59 9.46 19.29 10.82
N GLU A 60 8.65 19.92 9.99
CA GLU A 60 7.26 20.22 10.32
C GLU A 60 6.33 19.15 9.73
N VAL A 61 5.47 18.56 10.56
CA VAL A 61 4.46 17.58 10.15
C VAL A 61 3.08 18.20 10.31
N ARG A 62 2.40 18.47 9.20
CA ARG A 62 1.07 19.12 9.15
C ARG A 62 -0.01 18.12 8.77
N THR A 63 -0.69 17.56 9.74
CA THR A 63 -1.86 16.72 9.51
C THR A 63 -3.11 17.55 9.20
N GLY A 64 -4.10 16.97 8.53
CA GLY A 64 -5.32 17.68 8.16
C GLY A 64 -5.12 18.82 7.15
N THR A 65 -3.92 18.95 6.56
CA THR A 65 -3.59 20.01 5.61
C THR A 65 -3.57 19.46 4.19
N LYS A 66 -4.62 19.70 3.46
CA LYS A 66 -4.76 19.25 2.06
C LYS A 66 -4.01 20.17 1.12
N VAL A 67 -3.03 19.62 0.39
CA VAL A 67 -2.42 20.29 -0.75
C VAL A 67 -3.37 20.21 -1.94
N SER A 68 -3.74 21.36 -2.51
CA SER A 68 -4.67 21.48 -3.63
C SER A 68 -3.98 21.66 -4.98
N GLN A 69 -2.81 22.29 -5.01
CA GLN A 69 -2.05 22.61 -6.20
C GLN A 69 -0.58 22.81 -5.85
N VAL A 70 0.31 22.58 -6.79
CA VAL A 70 1.73 22.93 -6.72
C VAL A 70 2.11 23.64 -8.03
N ASP A 71 2.63 24.83 -7.94
CA ASP A 71 3.13 25.58 -9.09
C ASP A 71 4.66 25.53 -9.13
N ARG A 72 5.21 25.42 -10.34
CA ARG A 72 6.65 25.56 -10.59
C ARG A 72 6.93 27.02 -10.97
N ASP A 73 7.74 27.66 -10.17
CA ASP A 73 8.20 29.04 -10.36
C ASP A 73 9.68 29.06 -10.76
N PRO A 74 10.23 30.15 -11.30
CA PRO A 74 11.63 30.26 -11.69
C PRO A 74 12.62 29.97 -10.54
N GLU A 75 12.23 30.25 -9.30
CA GLU A 75 13.09 30.14 -8.11
C GLU A 75 12.78 28.89 -7.25
N GLY A 76 11.72 28.13 -7.56
CA GLY A 76 11.31 26.98 -6.75
C GLY A 76 9.89 26.52 -7.02
N PHE A 77 9.17 26.22 -5.97
CA PHE A 77 7.77 25.79 -6.03
C PHE A 77 6.93 26.59 -5.05
N THR A 78 5.70 26.85 -5.46
CA THR A 78 4.63 27.34 -4.58
C THR A 78 3.63 26.22 -4.33
N VAL A 79 3.52 25.76 -3.07
CA VAL A 79 2.58 24.73 -2.64
C VAL A 79 1.35 25.38 -2.04
N HIS A 80 0.18 25.13 -2.64
CA HIS A 80 -1.10 25.71 -2.20
C HIS A 80 -1.83 24.73 -1.28
N THR A 81 -2.19 25.21 -0.09
CA THR A 81 -3.13 24.55 0.81
C THR A 81 -4.46 25.34 0.81
N GLY A 82 -5.45 24.88 1.56
CA GLY A 82 -6.72 25.62 1.64
C GLY A 82 -6.60 27.02 2.28
N THR A 83 -5.55 27.28 3.02
CA THR A 83 -5.39 28.49 3.85
C THR A 83 -4.14 29.31 3.55
N GLU A 84 -3.11 28.71 2.97
CA GLU A 84 -1.82 29.36 2.79
C GLU A 84 -1.07 28.89 1.54
N ARG A 85 0.00 29.62 1.21
CA ARG A 85 0.99 29.28 0.19
C ARG A 85 2.33 29.06 0.89
N LEU A 86 3.00 27.96 0.52
CA LEU A 86 4.29 27.61 1.06
C LEU A 86 5.30 27.58 -0.09
N GLU A 87 6.45 28.18 0.10
CA GLU A 87 7.55 28.12 -0.84
C GLU A 87 8.45 26.94 -0.54
N ALA A 88 9.01 26.31 -1.57
CA ALA A 88 9.91 25.17 -1.45
C ALA A 88 10.93 25.13 -2.60
N ASP A 89 12.18 24.79 -2.28
CA ASP A 89 13.25 24.61 -3.27
C ASP A 89 13.09 23.27 -4.04
N ALA A 90 12.49 22.27 -3.40
CA ALA A 90 12.21 20.96 -4.01
C ALA A 90 10.93 20.35 -3.45
N VAL A 91 10.27 19.50 -4.23
CA VAL A 91 9.02 18.84 -3.85
C VAL A 91 9.11 17.34 -4.07
N ILE A 92 8.68 16.56 -3.06
CA ILE A 92 8.45 15.13 -3.17
C ILE A 92 6.95 14.89 -3.15
N LEU A 93 6.37 14.41 -4.25
CA LEU A 93 4.97 14.01 -4.32
C LEU A 93 4.85 12.55 -3.88
N ALA A 94 4.28 12.32 -2.71
CA ALA A 94 4.12 11.01 -2.08
C ALA A 94 2.64 10.66 -1.81
N ALA A 95 1.75 11.08 -2.68
CA ALA A 95 0.32 10.82 -2.58
C ALA A 95 -0.05 9.44 -3.16
N ASP A 96 -1.22 8.92 -2.75
CA ASP A 96 -1.87 7.79 -3.42
C ASP A 96 -2.16 8.13 -4.90
N VAL A 97 -2.53 7.10 -5.70
CA VAL A 97 -2.73 7.27 -7.14
C VAL A 97 -3.82 8.30 -7.47
N ASN A 98 -4.91 8.34 -6.71
CA ASN A 98 -5.99 9.29 -6.93
C ASN A 98 -5.60 10.71 -6.51
N GLY A 99 -4.90 10.82 -5.38
CA GLY A 99 -4.33 12.08 -4.89
C GLY A 99 -3.34 12.68 -5.87
N LEU A 100 -2.41 11.85 -6.37
CA LEU A 100 -1.42 12.28 -7.35
C LEU A 100 -2.07 12.74 -8.66
N ARG A 101 -3.02 11.98 -9.21
CA ARG A 101 -3.77 12.36 -10.43
C ARG A 101 -4.49 13.69 -10.26
N ARG A 102 -5.20 13.89 -9.14
CA ARG A 102 -5.88 15.16 -8.84
C ARG A 102 -4.89 16.31 -8.76
N LEU A 103 -3.79 16.10 -8.03
CA LEU A 103 -2.77 17.13 -7.83
C LEU A 103 -2.11 17.53 -9.16
N ILE A 104 -1.69 16.56 -9.98
CA ILE A 104 -1.09 16.83 -11.29
C ILE A 104 -2.06 17.53 -12.24
N THR A 105 -3.34 17.16 -12.22
CA THR A 105 -4.39 17.83 -13.01
C THR A 105 -4.56 19.30 -12.60
N ALA A 106 -4.45 19.59 -11.30
CA ALA A 106 -4.55 20.94 -10.77
C ALA A 106 -3.25 21.78 -10.91
N SER A 107 -2.13 21.15 -11.31
CA SER A 107 -0.78 21.74 -11.31
C SER A 107 -0.16 21.75 -12.72
N PRO A 108 -0.66 22.63 -13.63
CA PRO A 108 -0.26 22.60 -15.06
C PRO A 108 1.20 23.00 -15.32
N THR A 109 1.85 23.63 -14.35
CA THR A 109 3.25 24.08 -14.46
C THR A 109 4.28 22.99 -14.08
N LEU A 110 3.83 21.86 -13.48
CA LEU A 110 4.73 20.78 -13.08
C LEU A 110 5.16 19.90 -14.26
N GLY A 111 6.45 19.68 -14.38
CA GLY A 111 7.04 18.82 -15.40
C GLY A 111 6.63 19.21 -16.83
N ASP A 112 6.70 18.27 -17.77
CA ASP A 112 6.19 18.47 -19.12
C ASP A 112 4.78 17.86 -19.33
N GLU A 113 4.11 18.23 -20.43
CA GLU A 113 2.76 17.76 -20.76
C GLU A 113 2.69 16.24 -20.91
N LYS A 114 3.71 15.62 -21.49
CA LYS A 114 3.78 14.17 -21.70
C LYS A 114 3.82 13.44 -20.36
N TRP A 115 4.62 13.91 -19.43
CA TRP A 115 4.74 13.36 -18.09
C TRP A 115 3.43 13.53 -17.31
N ARG A 116 2.84 14.73 -17.31
CA ARG A 116 1.54 14.98 -16.65
C ARG A 116 0.44 14.07 -17.20
N SER A 117 0.36 13.93 -18.52
CA SER A 117 -0.63 13.05 -19.16
C SER A 117 -0.42 11.58 -18.77
N ALA A 118 0.83 11.12 -18.67
CA ALA A 118 1.14 9.77 -18.24
C ALA A 118 0.74 9.52 -16.78
N VAL A 119 0.97 10.48 -15.88
CA VAL A 119 0.55 10.39 -14.47
C VAL A 119 -0.98 10.45 -14.34
N ALA A 120 -1.64 11.33 -15.08
CA ALA A 120 -3.11 11.45 -15.05
C ALA A 120 -3.82 10.17 -15.57
N ALA A 121 -3.14 9.39 -16.40
CA ALA A 121 -3.66 8.14 -16.96
C ALA A 121 -3.36 6.89 -16.09
N LEU A 122 -2.75 7.03 -14.92
CA LEU A 122 -2.46 5.90 -14.03
C LEU A 122 -3.76 5.24 -13.56
N PRO A 123 -3.91 3.91 -13.70
CA PRO A 123 -5.13 3.23 -13.28
C PRO A 123 -5.16 2.97 -11.76
N THR A 124 -6.35 3.00 -11.19
CA THR A 124 -6.63 2.49 -9.84
C THR A 124 -7.09 1.04 -9.91
N ALA A 125 -6.76 0.27 -8.87
CA ALA A 125 -7.32 -1.04 -8.66
C ALA A 125 -8.83 -0.97 -8.35
N PRO A 126 -9.57 -2.05 -8.56
CA PRO A 126 -10.94 -2.17 -8.11
C PRO A 126 -11.09 -1.88 -6.60
N PRO A 127 -12.31 -1.54 -6.14
CA PRO A 127 -12.59 -1.34 -4.73
C PRO A 127 -12.28 -2.58 -3.88
N PHE A 128 -12.02 -2.33 -2.61
CA PHE A 128 -11.89 -3.37 -1.59
C PHE A 128 -12.69 -2.98 -0.35
N LEU A 129 -13.07 -3.98 0.45
CA LEU A 129 -13.75 -3.78 1.71
C LEU A 129 -13.02 -4.54 2.83
N VAL A 130 -12.77 -3.83 3.94
CA VAL A 130 -12.32 -4.41 5.20
C VAL A 130 -13.46 -4.31 6.19
N SER A 131 -13.78 -5.40 6.87
CA SER A 131 -14.86 -5.48 7.85
C SER A 131 -14.30 -6.02 9.17
N ARG A 132 -14.31 -5.23 10.22
CA ARG A 132 -13.90 -5.62 11.56
C ARG A 132 -15.13 -5.82 12.43
N LEU A 133 -15.21 -6.98 13.08
CA LEU A 133 -16.37 -7.44 13.85
C LEU A 133 -15.94 -7.76 15.28
N TRP A 134 -16.62 -7.22 16.27
CA TRP A 134 -16.50 -7.58 17.68
C TRP A 134 -17.63 -8.53 18.05
N LEU A 135 -17.29 -9.77 18.40
CA LEU A 135 -18.22 -10.87 18.61
C LEU A 135 -18.35 -11.19 20.11
N ASP A 136 -19.54 -11.59 20.55
CA ASP A 136 -19.83 -11.98 21.95
C ASP A 136 -19.23 -13.32 22.37
N ARG A 137 -18.69 -14.10 21.42
CA ARG A 137 -18.07 -15.42 21.66
C ARG A 137 -16.72 -15.53 20.99
N PRO A 138 -15.78 -16.31 21.55
CA PRO A 138 -14.47 -16.48 20.99
C PRO A 138 -14.48 -17.40 19.76
N ALA A 139 -13.59 -17.14 18.81
CA ALA A 139 -13.16 -18.13 17.84
C ALA A 139 -12.47 -19.29 18.56
N ARG A 140 -12.40 -20.45 17.94
CA ARG A 140 -11.70 -21.61 18.50
C ARG A 140 -10.21 -21.30 18.71
N PRO A 141 -9.58 -21.77 19.80
CA PRO A 141 -8.17 -21.46 20.10
C PRO A 141 -7.16 -22.00 19.08
N ASP A 142 -7.56 -22.97 18.26
CA ASP A 142 -6.73 -23.57 17.23
C ASP A 142 -6.80 -22.84 15.87
N ARG A 143 -7.54 -21.73 15.78
CA ARG A 143 -7.57 -20.91 14.58
C ARG A 143 -6.26 -20.16 14.37
N ALA A 144 -5.84 -20.08 13.10
CA ALA A 144 -4.68 -19.28 12.74
C ALA A 144 -4.97 -17.79 12.97
N ALA A 145 -3.95 -17.03 13.37
CA ALA A 145 -4.05 -15.58 13.52
C ALA A 145 -4.42 -14.88 12.20
N PHE A 146 -3.92 -15.40 11.10
CA PHE A 146 -4.25 -14.99 9.73
C PHE A 146 -4.52 -16.22 8.87
N LEU A 147 -5.66 -16.24 8.18
CA LEU A 147 -6.06 -17.29 7.24
C LEU A 147 -6.39 -16.68 5.89
N GLY A 148 -5.54 -16.88 4.90
CA GLY A 148 -5.90 -16.62 3.50
C GLY A 148 -6.85 -17.67 2.98
N THR A 149 -7.97 -17.25 2.36
CA THR A 149 -8.99 -18.14 1.83
C THR A 149 -8.90 -18.31 0.33
N SER A 150 -9.55 -19.34 -0.20
CA SER A 150 -9.65 -19.63 -1.62
C SER A 150 -10.97 -20.32 -1.90
N GLY A 151 -11.55 -20.08 -3.09
CA GLY A 151 -12.82 -20.68 -3.48
C GLY A 151 -14.07 -19.99 -2.95
N PHE A 152 -13.93 -18.88 -2.24
CA PHE A 152 -15.04 -18.02 -1.84
C PHE A 152 -15.20 -16.85 -2.82
N PRO A 153 -16.45 -16.42 -3.11
CA PRO A 153 -16.69 -15.30 -4.03
C PRO A 153 -16.10 -13.96 -3.56
N LEU A 154 -16.14 -13.69 -2.25
CA LEU A 154 -15.74 -12.41 -1.68
C LEU A 154 -14.64 -12.51 -0.62
N LEU A 155 -14.69 -13.54 0.22
CA LEU A 155 -13.81 -13.65 1.38
C LEU A 155 -12.38 -14.03 0.95
N ASP A 156 -11.45 -13.10 1.03
CA ASP A 156 -10.04 -13.29 0.68
C ASP A 156 -9.17 -13.68 1.88
N ASN A 157 -9.48 -13.15 3.07
CA ASN A 157 -8.83 -13.57 4.32
C ASN A 157 -9.68 -13.32 5.57
N ILE A 158 -9.29 -14.01 6.63
CA ILE A 158 -9.81 -13.83 7.99
C ILE A 158 -8.62 -13.63 8.92
N SER A 159 -8.67 -12.59 9.75
CA SER A 159 -7.73 -12.36 10.84
C SER A 159 -8.44 -12.49 12.19
N VAL A 160 -7.81 -13.17 13.15
CA VAL A 160 -8.24 -13.25 14.54
C VAL A 160 -7.33 -12.32 15.34
N LEU A 161 -7.79 -11.08 15.54
CA LEU A 161 -6.93 -9.97 15.96
C LEU A 161 -6.41 -10.11 17.39
N GLU A 162 -7.19 -10.69 18.32
CA GLU A 162 -6.76 -10.91 19.70
C GLU A 162 -5.53 -11.83 19.81
N LEU A 163 -5.17 -12.57 18.76
CA LEU A 163 -3.98 -13.43 18.78
C LEU A 163 -2.67 -12.63 18.59
N PHE A 164 -2.76 -11.40 18.06
CA PHE A 164 -1.55 -10.59 17.80
C PHE A 164 -1.69 -9.08 18.11
N GLU A 165 -2.91 -8.51 18.20
CA GLU A 165 -3.13 -7.11 18.58
C GLU A 165 -3.46 -6.99 20.06
N ASP A 166 -2.77 -6.13 20.80
CA ASP A 166 -2.92 -5.96 22.25
C ASP A 166 -4.28 -5.33 22.63
N GLU A 167 -4.81 -4.42 21.81
CA GLU A 167 -6.15 -3.85 22.02
C GLU A 167 -7.25 -4.89 21.88
N ALA A 168 -7.20 -5.70 20.83
CA ALA A 168 -8.14 -6.80 20.61
C ALA A 168 -8.00 -7.87 21.69
N ARG A 169 -6.78 -8.18 22.14
CA ARG A 169 -6.53 -9.10 23.27
C ARG A 169 -7.11 -8.58 24.58
N SER A 170 -6.96 -7.27 24.85
CA SER A 170 -7.53 -6.64 26.03
C SER A 170 -9.06 -6.64 26.00
N TRP A 171 -9.66 -6.45 24.82
CA TRP A 171 -11.11 -6.57 24.66
C TRP A 171 -11.57 -8.01 24.87
N HIS A 172 -10.90 -9.00 24.27
CA HIS A 172 -11.15 -10.43 24.49
C HIS A 172 -11.11 -10.80 25.97
N ALA A 173 -10.06 -10.37 26.68
CA ALA A 173 -9.91 -10.66 28.12
C ALA A 173 -11.04 -10.09 28.98
N ARG A 174 -11.64 -8.95 28.59
CA ARG A 174 -12.77 -8.34 29.35
C ARG A 174 -14.10 -8.95 28.99
N THR A 175 -14.32 -9.39 27.78
CA THR A 175 -15.65 -9.77 27.27
C THR A 175 -15.80 -11.27 27.00
N GLY A 176 -14.69 -11.99 26.82
CA GLY A 176 -14.68 -13.38 26.38
C GLY A 176 -15.02 -13.57 24.90
N GLY A 177 -15.16 -12.48 24.13
CA GLY A 177 -15.47 -12.50 22.70
C GLY A 177 -14.24 -12.50 21.80
N SER A 178 -14.42 -12.46 20.46
CA SER A 178 -13.35 -12.33 19.46
C SER A 178 -13.46 -11.06 18.65
N VAL A 179 -12.33 -10.53 18.19
CA VAL A 179 -12.26 -9.48 17.19
C VAL A 179 -11.78 -10.09 15.86
N ILE A 180 -12.70 -10.17 14.90
CA ILE A 180 -12.44 -10.80 13.59
C ILE A 180 -12.40 -9.72 12.53
N GLU A 181 -11.37 -9.76 11.68
CA GLU A 181 -11.28 -8.90 10.51
C GLU A 181 -11.38 -9.72 9.22
N LEU A 182 -12.23 -9.26 8.30
CA LEU A 182 -12.54 -9.89 7.03
C LEU A 182 -12.17 -8.96 5.89
N HIS A 183 -11.56 -9.48 4.84
CA HIS A 183 -11.19 -8.71 3.66
C HIS A 183 -11.84 -9.26 2.40
N ALA A 184 -12.37 -8.35 1.57
CA ALA A 184 -12.81 -8.61 0.21
C ALA A 184 -12.08 -7.65 -0.74
N TYR A 185 -11.33 -8.19 -1.69
CA TYR A 185 -10.58 -7.43 -2.69
C TYR A 185 -11.19 -7.56 -4.08
N ALA A 186 -10.80 -6.69 -5.00
CA ALA A 186 -11.23 -6.68 -6.38
C ALA A 186 -12.77 -6.73 -6.52
N LEU A 187 -13.45 -5.89 -5.77
CA LEU A 187 -14.90 -5.74 -5.86
C LEU A 187 -15.30 -5.07 -7.17
N PRO A 188 -16.53 -5.29 -7.67
CA PRO A 188 -17.07 -4.54 -8.80
C PRO A 188 -17.04 -3.04 -8.55
N GLU A 189 -17.05 -2.23 -9.62
CA GLU A 189 -17.29 -0.79 -9.47
C GLU A 189 -18.64 -0.54 -8.79
N ASN A 190 -18.67 0.40 -7.84
CA ASN A 190 -19.87 0.75 -7.07
C ASN A 190 -20.55 -0.46 -6.39
N PRO A 191 -19.84 -1.22 -5.54
CA PRO A 191 -20.40 -2.39 -4.89
C PRO A 191 -21.49 -1.98 -3.90
N ASP A 192 -22.54 -2.80 -3.78
CA ASP A 192 -23.49 -2.69 -2.69
C ASP A 192 -22.80 -3.10 -1.38
N GLN A 193 -22.32 -2.10 -0.62
CA GLN A 193 -21.55 -2.29 0.59
C GLN A 193 -22.29 -3.17 1.62
N HIS A 194 -23.58 -2.96 1.81
CA HIS A 194 -24.36 -3.74 2.78
C HIS A 194 -24.41 -5.22 2.36
N ARG A 195 -24.66 -5.50 1.10
CA ARG A 195 -24.68 -6.85 0.59
C ARG A 195 -23.31 -7.53 0.70
N VAL A 196 -22.22 -6.83 0.38
CA VAL A 196 -20.87 -7.37 0.52
C VAL A 196 -20.58 -7.73 1.97
N ILE A 197 -20.96 -6.90 2.94
CA ILE A 197 -20.76 -7.15 4.36
C ILE A 197 -21.52 -8.41 4.81
N GLU A 198 -22.80 -8.55 4.44
CA GLU A 198 -23.60 -9.72 4.81
C GLU A 198 -23.10 -11.01 4.17
N ASP A 199 -22.65 -10.93 2.92
CA ASP A 199 -22.03 -12.06 2.22
C ASP A 199 -20.70 -12.47 2.88
N LEU A 200 -19.87 -11.51 3.30
CA LEU A 200 -18.64 -11.76 4.05
C LEU A 200 -18.91 -12.46 5.40
N LYS A 201 -19.90 -11.98 6.17
CA LYS A 201 -20.32 -12.60 7.43
C LYS A 201 -20.79 -14.04 7.20
N THR A 202 -21.53 -14.28 6.13
CA THR A 202 -22.01 -15.62 5.75
C THR A 202 -20.86 -16.55 5.37
N GLN A 203 -19.90 -16.06 4.59
CA GLN A 203 -18.72 -16.84 4.20
C GLN A 203 -17.78 -17.09 5.40
N MET A 204 -17.62 -16.13 6.29
CA MET A 204 -16.90 -16.32 7.55
C MET A 204 -17.50 -17.46 8.37
N ARG A 205 -18.84 -17.50 8.53
CA ARG A 205 -19.54 -18.57 9.29
C ARG A 205 -19.38 -19.95 8.62
N THR A 206 -19.18 -19.99 7.31
CA THR A 206 -18.86 -21.24 6.58
C THR A 206 -17.47 -21.74 6.95
N VAL A 207 -16.48 -20.84 7.07
CA VAL A 207 -15.09 -21.17 7.43
C VAL A 207 -14.95 -21.41 8.92
N TYR A 208 -15.65 -20.62 9.76
CA TYR A 208 -15.67 -20.67 11.22
C TYR A 208 -17.08 -21.00 11.73
N PRO A 209 -17.53 -22.29 11.65
CA PRO A 209 -18.89 -22.68 12.01
C PRO A 209 -19.24 -22.38 13.47
N GLU A 210 -18.25 -22.35 14.37
CA GLU A 210 -18.40 -21.99 15.77
C GLU A 210 -18.92 -20.57 15.97
N LEU A 211 -18.75 -19.69 14.97
CA LEU A 211 -19.23 -18.30 15.00
C LEU A 211 -20.64 -18.12 14.41
N THR A 212 -21.34 -19.20 14.03
CA THR A 212 -22.65 -19.11 13.38
C THR A 212 -23.70 -18.44 14.28
N ASN A 213 -23.67 -18.72 15.57
CA ASN A 213 -24.64 -18.21 16.56
C ASN A 213 -24.08 -17.09 17.44
N THR A 214 -22.99 -16.41 16.97
CA THR A 214 -22.45 -15.25 17.69
C THR A 214 -23.26 -14.00 17.39
N GLN A 215 -23.36 -13.13 18.41
CA GLN A 215 -23.90 -11.78 18.23
C GLN A 215 -22.76 -10.81 17.95
N ILE A 216 -22.95 -9.93 16.98
CA ILE A 216 -22.01 -8.85 16.68
C ILE A 216 -22.32 -7.71 17.67
N GLN A 217 -21.37 -7.40 18.55
CA GLN A 217 -21.49 -6.34 19.54
C GLN A 217 -21.17 -4.97 18.93
N HIS A 218 -20.24 -4.95 17.99
CA HIS A 218 -19.83 -3.76 17.26
C HIS A 218 -19.23 -4.18 15.91
N GLU A 219 -19.36 -3.32 14.91
CA GLU A 219 -18.73 -3.53 13.59
C GLU A 219 -18.27 -2.22 12.98
N GLU A 220 -17.15 -2.29 12.27
CA GLU A 220 -16.59 -1.18 11.49
C GLU A 220 -16.24 -1.67 10.08
N HIS A 221 -16.49 -0.83 9.09
CA HIS A 221 -16.30 -1.18 7.70
C HIS A 221 -15.61 -0.05 6.94
N ILE A 222 -14.60 -0.40 6.16
CA ILE A 222 -13.88 0.52 5.28
C ILE A 222 -14.04 0.02 3.85
N LEU A 223 -14.74 0.78 3.02
CA LEU A 223 -14.78 0.60 1.56
C LEU A 223 -13.88 1.66 0.93
N ALA A 224 -12.87 1.24 0.16
CA ALA A 224 -11.93 2.15 -0.49
C ALA A 224 -11.58 1.69 -1.91
N ALA A 225 -11.05 2.62 -2.74
CA ALA A 225 -10.63 2.39 -4.12
C ALA A 225 -9.43 3.31 -4.45
N ASP A 226 -8.39 3.24 -3.65
CA ASP A 226 -7.23 4.13 -3.67
C ASP A 226 -5.90 3.42 -4.00
N CYS A 227 -5.93 2.10 -4.14
CA CYS A 227 -4.76 1.32 -4.49
C CYS A 227 -4.40 1.43 -5.98
N PRO A 228 -3.10 1.42 -6.35
CA PRO A 228 -2.70 1.39 -7.74
C PRO A 228 -2.98 0.04 -8.39
N LEU A 229 -3.37 0.05 -9.67
CA LEU A 229 -3.49 -1.16 -10.47
C LEU A 229 -2.17 -1.46 -11.18
N PHE A 230 -1.61 -2.63 -10.91
CA PHE A 230 -0.44 -3.15 -11.61
C PHE A 230 -0.84 -3.99 -12.83
N ALA A 231 -1.41 -3.31 -13.84
CA ALA A 231 -1.96 -3.96 -15.04
C ALA A 231 -0.88 -4.61 -15.92
N PRO A 232 -1.22 -5.64 -16.73
CA PRO A 232 -0.33 -6.20 -17.75
C PRO A 232 0.24 -5.11 -18.67
N GLY A 233 1.56 -5.17 -18.93
CA GLY A 233 2.27 -4.16 -19.73
C GLY A 233 2.36 -2.77 -19.10
N GLY A 234 1.91 -2.60 -17.83
CA GLY A 234 1.90 -1.32 -17.13
C GLY A 234 3.26 -0.87 -16.59
N PHE A 235 4.22 -1.78 -16.42
CA PHE A 235 5.49 -1.49 -15.74
C PHE A 235 6.23 -0.28 -16.33
N THR A 236 6.45 -0.24 -17.63
CA THR A 236 7.19 0.84 -18.30
C THR A 236 6.41 2.15 -18.39
N ARG A 237 5.10 2.12 -18.19
CA ARG A 237 4.23 3.30 -18.21
C ARG A 237 4.13 3.98 -16.83
N ARG A 238 4.51 3.29 -15.78
CA ARG A 238 4.54 3.89 -14.43
C ARG A 238 5.66 4.92 -14.34
N PRO A 239 5.43 6.05 -13.66
CA PRO A 239 6.45 7.06 -13.44
C PRO A 239 7.59 6.49 -12.59
N THR A 240 8.78 7.02 -12.78
CA THR A 240 9.96 6.77 -11.95
C THR A 240 10.03 7.77 -10.80
N VAL A 241 10.96 7.54 -9.87
CA VAL A 241 11.24 8.49 -8.78
C VAL A 241 11.62 9.87 -9.35
N THR A 242 12.46 9.90 -10.38
CA THR A 242 12.85 11.15 -11.05
C THR A 242 11.79 11.57 -12.07
N THR A 243 11.58 12.87 -12.21
CA THR A 243 10.70 13.49 -13.19
C THR A 243 11.51 14.30 -14.21
N PRO A 244 10.87 14.92 -15.23
CA PRO A 244 11.56 15.87 -16.11
C PRO A 244 12.12 17.10 -15.40
N ASP A 245 11.59 17.47 -14.23
CA ASP A 245 12.12 18.52 -13.36
C ASP A 245 13.01 17.88 -12.27
N PRO A 246 14.30 18.23 -12.17
CA PRO A 246 15.21 17.65 -11.20
C PRO A 246 14.90 17.99 -9.74
N ASP A 247 14.10 19.02 -9.49
CA ASP A 247 13.67 19.45 -8.15
C ASP A 247 12.30 18.88 -7.76
N LEU A 248 11.65 18.14 -8.68
CA LEU A 248 10.39 17.46 -8.46
C LEU A 248 10.60 15.95 -8.54
N VAL A 249 10.32 15.23 -7.47
CA VAL A 249 10.46 13.76 -7.42
C VAL A 249 9.19 13.10 -6.89
N LEU A 250 9.04 11.80 -7.19
CA LEU A 250 7.89 10.99 -6.79
C LEU A 250 8.31 9.91 -5.79
N ALA A 251 7.42 9.60 -4.87
CA ALA A 251 7.49 8.43 -4.00
C ALA A 251 6.13 7.76 -3.87
N GLY A 252 6.10 6.48 -3.57
CA GLY A 252 4.87 5.70 -3.39
C GLY A 252 4.97 4.32 -4.01
N ASP A 253 4.04 3.45 -3.67
CA ASP A 253 3.98 2.06 -4.17
C ASP A 253 3.65 1.97 -5.67
N LEU A 254 3.04 3.00 -6.25
CA LEU A 254 2.79 3.13 -7.69
C LEU A 254 4.06 3.44 -8.48
N VAL A 255 5.09 4.02 -7.85
CA VAL A 255 6.31 4.49 -8.53
C VAL A 255 7.20 3.32 -8.93
N ARG A 256 7.69 3.35 -10.18
CA ARG A 256 8.59 2.32 -10.69
C ARG A 256 10.00 2.51 -10.13
N ILE A 257 10.56 1.42 -9.63
CA ILE A 257 11.97 1.31 -9.25
C ILE A 257 12.48 -0.07 -9.68
N ASP A 258 13.75 -0.15 -10.11
CA ASP A 258 14.35 -1.38 -10.62
C ASP A 258 14.94 -2.23 -9.47
N LEU A 259 14.21 -2.33 -8.37
CA LEU A 259 14.49 -3.17 -7.22
C LEU A 259 13.33 -4.16 -7.01
N PRO A 260 13.60 -5.36 -6.48
CA PRO A 260 12.56 -6.37 -6.23
C PRO A 260 11.77 -6.01 -4.96
N VAL A 261 10.92 -5.01 -5.06
CA VAL A 261 10.09 -4.47 -3.98
C VAL A 261 8.63 -4.37 -4.41
N ALA A 262 7.70 -4.52 -3.47
CA ALA A 262 6.26 -4.47 -3.70
C ALA A 262 5.54 -3.77 -2.55
N LEU A 263 4.33 -3.26 -2.80
CA LEU A 263 3.43 -2.70 -1.78
C LEU A 263 4.13 -1.65 -0.88
N MET A 264 3.95 -1.73 0.43
CA MET A 264 4.54 -0.78 1.40
C MET A 264 6.07 -0.72 1.34
N GLU A 265 6.74 -1.84 1.05
CA GLU A 265 8.20 -1.86 0.88
C GLU A 265 8.63 -1.02 -0.34
N ARG A 266 7.85 -1.06 -1.43
CA ARG A 266 8.10 -0.18 -2.59
C ARG A 266 7.87 1.28 -2.22
N ALA A 267 6.82 1.60 -1.46
CA ALA A 267 6.57 2.96 -1.01
C ALA A 267 7.74 3.50 -0.16
N ALA A 268 8.23 2.72 0.80
CA ALA A 268 9.38 3.07 1.61
C ALA A 268 10.66 3.21 0.77
N THR A 269 10.94 2.25 -0.10
CA THR A 269 12.13 2.24 -0.96
C THR A 269 12.16 3.45 -1.91
N THR A 270 11.02 3.77 -2.53
CA THR A 270 10.91 4.95 -3.41
C THR A 270 10.96 6.24 -2.61
N GLY A 271 10.49 6.27 -1.35
CA GLY A 271 10.64 7.38 -0.43
C GLY A 271 12.12 7.67 -0.12
N PHE A 272 12.91 6.64 0.23
CA PHE A 272 14.36 6.77 0.41
C PHE A 272 15.07 7.18 -0.89
N ALA A 273 14.68 6.62 -2.03
CA ALA A 273 15.26 7.00 -3.32
C ALA A 273 14.96 8.46 -3.69
N ALA A 274 13.74 8.94 -3.42
CA ALA A 274 13.33 10.33 -3.61
C ALA A 274 14.12 11.26 -2.69
N ALA A 275 14.24 10.93 -1.41
CA ALA A 275 15.07 11.70 -0.47
C ALA A 275 16.54 11.75 -0.92
N ASN A 276 17.11 10.63 -1.39
CA ASN A 276 18.46 10.58 -1.92
C ASN A 276 18.64 11.46 -3.16
N ALA A 277 17.65 11.50 -4.05
CA ALA A 277 17.69 12.36 -5.24
C ALA A 277 17.70 13.84 -4.85
N VAL A 278 16.88 14.22 -3.87
CA VAL A 278 16.85 15.60 -3.34
C VAL A 278 18.17 15.95 -2.63
N LEU A 279 18.68 15.08 -1.75
CA LEU A 279 19.94 15.29 -1.03
C LEU A 279 21.14 15.47 -1.99
N ALA A 280 21.18 14.70 -3.07
CA ALA A 280 22.25 14.79 -4.07
C ALA A 280 22.33 16.18 -4.72
N ARG A 281 21.23 16.93 -4.80
CA ARG A 281 21.20 18.31 -5.32
C ARG A 281 22.09 19.26 -4.52
N TRP A 282 22.19 19.01 -3.22
CA TRP A 282 23.03 19.80 -2.30
C TRP A 282 24.37 19.11 -1.97
N GLY A 283 24.74 18.06 -2.71
CA GLY A 283 25.98 17.31 -2.48
C GLY A 283 25.98 16.53 -1.16
N ILE A 284 24.82 16.27 -0.59
CA ILE A 284 24.67 15.53 0.67
C ILE A 284 24.57 14.03 0.34
N GLN A 285 25.34 13.23 1.08
CA GLN A 285 25.30 11.77 0.93
C GLN A 285 23.93 11.23 1.33
N GLY A 286 23.30 10.46 0.44
CA GLY A 286 22.05 9.78 0.72
C GLY A 286 22.21 8.51 1.56
N HIS A 287 21.09 7.89 1.88
CA HIS A 287 21.02 6.63 2.62
C HIS A 287 21.23 5.42 1.70
N PRO A 288 21.93 4.35 2.15
CA PRO A 288 22.04 3.11 1.38
C PRO A 288 20.68 2.44 1.27
N LEU A 289 20.35 1.97 0.07
CA LEU A 289 19.19 1.11 -0.16
C LEU A 289 19.63 -0.35 -0.13
N TRP A 290 19.10 -1.09 0.82
CA TRP A 290 19.34 -2.53 0.93
C TRP A 290 18.29 -3.28 0.13
N SER A 291 18.71 -4.31 -0.61
CA SER A 291 17.81 -5.12 -1.41
C SER A 291 18.32 -6.54 -1.56
N VAL A 292 17.41 -7.48 -1.82
CA VAL A 292 17.76 -8.83 -2.24
C VAL A 292 18.22 -8.83 -3.70
N THR A 293 18.98 -9.86 -4.10
CA THR A 293 19.50 -9.96 -5.46
C THR A 293 18.35 -10.13 -6.46
N ASN A 294 18.22 -9.23 -7.41
CA ASN A 294 17.20 -9.30 -8.48
C ASN A 294 17.52 -10.32 -9.58
N GLY A 295 18.71 -10.86 -9.60
CA GLY A 295 19.14 -11.84 -10.59
C GLY A 295 18.87 -13.29 -10.13
N GLY A 296 18.25 -14.11 -11.00
CA GLY A 296 18.08 -15.54 -10.76
C GLY A 296 19.41 -16.24 -10.46
N ARG A 297 19.38 -17.34 -9.70
CA ARG A 297 20.60 -18.10 -9.28
C ARG A 297 21.31 -18.80 -10.44
N SER A 298 20.59 -19.16 -11.51
CA SER A 298 21.16 -19.88 -12.67
C SER A 298 21.84 -18.95 -13.65
N PRO A 299 23.18 -19.08 -13.91
CA PRO A 299 23.86 -18.28 -14.92
C PRO A 299 23.33 -18.50 -16.33
N LEU A 300 22.86 -19.71 -16.65
CA LEU A 300 22.30 -20.05 -17.97
C LEU A 300 20.97 -19.33 -18.19
N LEU A 301 20.07 -19.35 -17.21
CA LEU A 301 18.79 -18.64 -17.29
C LEU A 301 18.98 -17.12 -17.36
N ARG A 302 19.96 -16.57 -16.63
CA ARG A 302 20.30 -15.13 -16.73
C ARG A 302 20.79 -14.76 -18.13
N ARG A 303 21.59 -15.62 -18.80
CA ARG A 303 21.99 -15.42 -20.18
C ARG A 303 20.82 -15.49 -21.16
N ALA A 304 19.93 -16.45 -20.98
CA ALA A 304 18.72 -16.58 -21.81
C ALA A 304 17.81 -15.34 -21.67
N ALA A 305 17.56 -14.89 -20.44
CA ALA A 305 16.73 -13.69 -20.17
C ALA A 305 17.30 -12.42 -20.81
N ARG A 306 18.61 -12.23 -20.80
CA ARG A 306 19.27 -11.08 -21.46
C ARG A 306 19.10 -11.07 -22.97
N ARG A 307 19.05 -12.26 -23.60
CA ARG A 307 18.84 -12.40 -25.05
C ARG A 307 17.40 -12.16 -25.48
N SER A 308 16.44 -12.33 -24.60
CA SER A 308 15.02 -12.08 -24.88
C SER A 308 14.63 -10.61 -24.64
N ALA A 309 15.48 -9.82 -24.00
CA ALA A 309 15.26 -8.41 -23.70
C ALA A 309 15.94 -7.45 -24.68
N SER A 310 16.76 -7.98 -25.62
CA SER A 310 17.36 -7.29 -26.77
C SER A 310 16.53 -7.53 -28.03
#